data_67553808413d1a3f90dde244fb3e0486
#
_entry.id   67553808413d1a3f90dde244fb3e0486
#
_cell.length_a   1.000
_cell.length_b   1.000
_cell.length_c   1.000
_cell.angle_alpha   90.00
_cell.angle_beta   90.00
_cell.angle_gamma   90.00
#
_symmetry.space_group_name_H-M   'P 1'
#
loop_
_entity.id
_entity.type
_entity.pdbx_description
1 polymer ?
#
loop_
_entity_poly.entity_id
_entity_poly.type
_entity_poly.pdbx_seq_one_letter_code
_entity_poly.pdbx_strand_id
1 'polypeptide(L)'
;MTGIIIAIAVAIFLIANVAAFRVLVIVHPRRRWIVIALILVGNVMWVFFPILNARTDFSRFVRAAFGPPWFAWTCFAILYATYALLLVITWLPFRSRMPFARFARWPSRVFLWSTLFAFVTGVWNALVPLRIEHVPIVANGAPSFRIALISDLHTGLFSRQWRLEKIFATAAAQKPDVILLAGDNIDDDPIFTAKLLAATRVLDPRMPLLGVLGNHEMYGQPNEVIDHLRGSRIRLLVNEGASINGVWIAGISDFAARTPKLAPDPDAALRGRSGQFPIVLAHQPKAFAEAIKRGLPLTLCGHSHGGQFALRPLRWSLAGMFLPYHMGLYRRGASHLYVNTGTGYWLFPWRFGIGISPEITVIDLRSSAKSADRS
;
A
#
# COMPACT_ATOMS: atom_id res chain seq x y z
N MET A 1 -22.87 -12.11 -18.39
CA MET A 1 -22.50 -10.68 -18.50
C MET A 1 -21.02 -10.41 -18.22
N THR A 2 -20.46 -10.92 -17.15
CA THR A 2 -19.05 -10.65 -16.73
C THR A 2 -18.01 -11.02 -17.81
N GLY A 3 -18.14 -12.18 -18.49
CA GLY A 3 -17.18 -12.62 -19.50
C GLY A 3 -17.15 -11.75 -20.77
N ILE A 4 -18.29 -11.21 -21.20
CA ILE A 4 -18.37 -10.31 -22.36
C ILE A 4 -17.71 -8.97 -22.03
N ILE A 5 -17.92 -8.43 -20.84
CA ILE A 5 -17.30 -7.16 -20.41
C ILE A 5 -15.78 -7.32 -20.37
N ILE A 6 -15.27 -8.44 -19.83
CA ILE A 6 -13.83 -8.73 -19.81
C ILE A 6 -13.28 -8.84 -21.24
N ALA A 7 -13.95 -9.56 -22.13
CA ALA A 7 -13.50 -9.71 -23.52
C ALA A 7 -13.44 -8.35 -24.25
N ILE A 8 -14.44 -7.48 -24.04
CA ILE A 8 -14.45 -6.12 -24.60
C ILE A 8 -13.30 -5.29 -24.04
N ALA A 9 -13.05 -5.33 -22.72
CA ALA A 9 -11.95 -4.60 -22.09
C ALA A 9 -10.59 -5.06 -22.62
N VAL A 10 -10.40 -6.37 -22.79
CA VAL A 10 -9.19 -6.96 -23.41
C VAL A 10 -9.03 -6.48 -24.86
N ALA A 11 -10.09 -6.52 -25.65
CA ALA A 11 -10.05 -6.06 -27.05
C ALA A 11 -9.69 -4.56 -27.14
N ILE A 12 -10.31 -3.73 -26.31
CA ILE A 12 -10.01 -2.28 -26.25
C ILE A 12 -8.55 -2.05 -25.87
N PHE A 13 -8.04 -2.76 -24.86
CA PHE A 13 -6.64 -2.65 -24.44
C PHE A 13 -5.68 -3.03 -25.56
N LEU A 14 -5.91 -4.15 -26.25
CA LEU A 14 -5.07 -4.60 -27.37
C LEU A 14 -5.10 -3.63 -28.55
N ILE A 15 -6.28 -3.13 -28.91
CA ILE A 15 -6.44 -2.15 -30.01
C ILE A 15 -5.72 -0.84 -29.66
N ALA A 16 -5.93 -0.33 -28.44
CA ALA A 16 -5.26 0.87 -27.96
C ALA A 16 -3.74 0.72 -27.95
N ASN A 17 -3.24 -0.44 -27.52
CA ASN A 17 -1.83 -0.79 -27.57
C ASN A 17 -1.27 -0.74 -29.00
N VAL A 18 -1.88 -1.45 -29.93
CA VAL A 18 -1.44 -1.49 -31.34
C VAL A 18 -1.45 -0.09 -31.93
N ALA A 19 -2.48 0.71 -31.69
CA ALA A 19 -2.58 2.08 -32.16
C ALA A 19 -1.49 2.98 -31.57
N ALA A 20 -1.26 2.90 -30.26
CA ALA A 20 -0.24 3.67 -29.58
C ALA A 20 1.17 3.31 -30.07
N PHE A 21 1.47 2.04 -30.21
CA PHE A 21 2.78 1.58 -30.63
C PHE A 21 3.14 1.88 -32.09
N ARG A 22 2.14 2.07 -32.95
CA ARG A 22 2.39 2.65 -34.29
C ARG A 22 3.12 3.99 -34.21
N VAL A 23 2.81 4.80 -33.20
CA VAL A 23 3.53 6.07 -32.96
C VAL A 23 5.00 5.82 -32.68
N LEU A 24 5.37 4.84 -31.85
CA LEU A 24 6.76 4.48 -31.60
C LEU A 24 7.50 3.99 -32.84
N VAL A 25 6.83 3.17 -33.66
CA VAL A 25 7.41 2.67 -34.92
C VAL A 25 7.68 3.81 -35.90
N ILE A 26 6.72 4.76 -36.02
CA ILE A 26 6.85 5.94 -36.89
C ILE A 26 8.00 6.85 -36.41
N VAL A 27 8.12 7.05 -35.11
CA VAL A 27 9.15 7.93 -34.52
C VAL A 27 10.53 7.29 -34.52
N HIS A 28 10.62 5.95 -34.46
CA HIS A 28 11.87 5.19 -34.42
C HIS A 28 12.02 4.18 -35.56
N PRO A 29 12.02 4.60 -36.83
CA PRO A 29 11.97 3.69 -37.97
C PRO A 29 13.17 2.74 -38.05
N ARG A 30 14.37 3.19 -37.61
CA ARG A 30 15.58 2.35 -37.57
C ARG A 30 15.53 1.23 -36.52
N ARG A 31 14.70 1.39 -35.47
CA ARG A 31 14.54 0.42 -34.37
C ARG A 31 13.19 -0.28 -34.40
N ARG A 32 12.45 -0.15 -35.53
CA ARG A 32 11.07 -0.66 -35.65
C ARG A 32 10.90 -2.12 -35.22
N TRP A 33 11.83 -2.98 -35.60
CA TRP A 33 11.75 -4.40 -35.28
C TRP A 33 11.94 -4.68 -33.80
N ILE A 34 12.81 -3.95 -33.11
CA ILE A 34 12.97 -4.04 -31.64
C ILE A 34 11.68 -3.59 -30.95
N VAL A 35 11.10 -2.48 -31.39
CA VAL A 35 9.81 -1.98 -30.86
C VAL A 35 8.72 -3.00 -31.06
N ILE A 36 8.58 -3.55 -32.27
CA ILE A 36 7.59 -4.59 -32.57
C ILE A 36 7.78 -5.83 -31.69
N ALA A 37 9.01 -6.31 -31.55
CA ALA A 37 9.30 -7.46 -30.69
C ALA A 37 8.91 -7.22 -29.22
N LEU A 38 9.27 -6.06 -28.67
CA LEU A 38 8.88 -5.70 -27.29
C LEU A 38 7.37 -5.64 -27.10
N ILE A 39 6.64 -5.10 -28.08
CA ILE A 39 5.18 -5.04 -28.07
C ILE A 39 4.57 -6.44 -28.10
N LEU A 40 5.08 -7.29 -28.98
CA LEU A 40 4.59 -8.67 -29.09
C LEU A 40 4.82 -9.43 -27.79
N VAL A 41 6.04 -9.37 -27.24
CA VAL A 41 6.39 -10.03 -25.97
C VAL A 41 5.50 -9.51 -24.83
N GLY A 42 5.36 -8.19 -24.71
CA GLY A 42 4.53 -7.58 -23.66
C GLY A 42 3.05 -7.97 -23.78
N ASN A 43 2.47 -7.97 -24.98
CA ASN A 43 1.07 -8.35 -25.20
C ASN A 43 0.85 -9.85 -25.01
N VAL A 44 1.77 -10.71 -25.47
CA VAL A 44 1.72 -12.15 -25.21
C VAL A 44 1.74 -12.39 -23.70
N MET A 45 2.70 -11.81 -23.01
CA MET A 45 2.77 -11.91 -21.56
C MET A 45 1.49 -11.40 -20.88
N TRP A 46 0.91 -10.29 -21.37
CA TRP A 46 -0.30 -9.70 -20.81
C TRP A 46 -1.52 -10.62 -20.93
N VAL A 47 -1.65 -11.35 -22.04
CA VAL A 47 -2.73 -12.32 -22.27
C VAL A 47 -2.51 -13.60 -21.47
N PHE A 48 -1.29 -14.13 -21.47
CA PHE A 48 -1.01 -15.44 -20.87
C PHE A 48 -0.81 -15.43 -19.35
N PHE A 49 -0.33 -14.33 -18.77
CA PHE A 49 -0.10 -14.26 -17.32
C PHE A 49 -1.35 -14.55 -16.47
N PRO A 50 -2.54 -13.96 -16.73
CA PRO A 50 -3.75 -14.28 -15.97
C PRO A 50 -4.16 -15.75 -16.10
N ILE A 51 -3.98 -16.34 -17.29
CA ILE A 51 -4.31 -17.77 -17.55
C ILE A 51 -3.38 -18.68 -16.75
N LEU A 52 -2.08 -18.39 -16.74
CA LEU A 52 -1.09 -19.16 -15.99
C LEU A 52 -1.28 -18.98 -14.48
N ASN A 53 -1.57 -17.74 -14.04
CA ASN A 53 -1.78 -17.43 -12.64
C ASN A 53 -3.03 -18.10 -12.04
N ALA A 54 -4.02 -18.45 -12.88
CA ALA A 54 -5.22 -19.18 -12.46
C ALA A 54 -4.96 -20.66 -12.17
N ARG A 55 -3.81 -21.21 -12.58
CA ARG A 55 -3.41 -22.60 -12.32
C ARG A 55 -2.65 -22.68 -10.98
N THR A 56 -3.18 -23.43 -10.04
CA THR A 56 -2.70 -23.51 -8.65
C THR A 56 -1.25 -23.99 -8.51
N ASP A 57 -0.81 -24.92 -9.34
CA ASP A 57 0.52 -25.56 -9.22
C ASP A 57 1.69 -24.65 -9.63
N PHE A 58 1.44 -23.68 -10.50
CA PHE A 58 2.44 -22.71 -10.96
C PHE A 58 2.29 -21.32 -10.34
N SER A 59 1.27 -21.09 -9.51
CA SER A 59 0.83 -19.75 -9.13
C SER A 59 1.93 -18.90 -8.45
N ARG A 60 2.74 -19.49 -7.55
CA ARG A 60 3.79 -18.75 -6.82
C ARG A 60 4.94 -18.32 -7.73
N PHE A 61 5.48 -19.25 -8.50
CA PHE A 61 6.57 -18.96 -9.44
C PHE A 61 6.11 -17.99 -10.53
N VAL A 62 4.91 -18.22 -11.08
CA VAL A 62 4.34 -17.37 -12.15
C VAL A 62 4.09 -15.96 -11.64
N ARG A 63 3.50 -15.78 -10.45
CA ARG A 63 3.33 -14.46 -9.84
C ARG A 63 4.66 -13.74 -9.64
N ALA A 64 5.66 -14.47 -9.15
CA ALA A 64 6.97 -13.91 -8.90
C ALA A 64 7.70 -13.48 -10.16
N ALA A 65 7.75 -14.36 -11.16
CA ALA A 65 8.55 -14.13 -12.36
C ALA A 65 7.87 -13.17 -13.34
N PHE A 66 6.53 -13.26 -13.46
CA PHE A 66 5.78 -12.58 -14.51
C PHE A 66 4.86 -11.46 -14.00
N GLY A 67 4.47 -11.46 -12.73
CA GLY A 67 3.59 -10.44 -12.16
C GLY A 67 4.14 -9.02 -12.30
N PRO A 68 5.36 -8.73 -11.83
CA PRO A 68 5.94 -7.40 -11.95
C PRO A 68 6.11 -6.92 -13.39
N PRO A 69 6.68 -7.71 -14.33
CA PRO A 69 6.74 -7.32 -15.73
C PRO A 69 5.35 -7.10 -16.35
N TRP A 70 4.38 -7.95 -16.02
CA TRP A 70 3.00 -7.82 -16.48
C TRP A 70 2.35 -6.51 -16.02
N PHE A 71 2.51 -6.17 -14.74
CA PHE A 71 1.99 -4.93 -14.18
C PHE A 71 2.68 -3.70 -14.80
N ALA A 72 4.02 -3.72 -14.86
CA ALA A 72 4.80 -2.66 -15.46
C ALA A 72 4.43 -2.43 -16.93
N TRP A 73 4.23 -3.51 -17.69
CA TRP A 73 3.75 -3.43 -19.07
C TRP A 73 2.36 -2.82 -19.16
N THR A 74 1.43 -3.26 -18.31
CA THR A 74 0.05 -2.74 -18.29
C THR A 74 0.04 -1.24 -18.03
N CYS A 75 0.75 -0.78 -17.00
CA CYS A 75 0.86 0.64 -16.67
C CYS A 75 1.50 1.43 -17.81
N PHE A 76 2.62 0.94 -18.35
CA PHE A 76 3.30 1.59 -19.47
C PHE A 76 2.40 1.68 -20.70
N ALA A 77 1.69 0.62 -21.05
CA ALA A 77 0.83 0.57 -22.23
C ALA A 77 -0.34 1.56 -22.10
N ILE A 78 -0.99 1.64 -20.95
CA ILE A 78 -2.07 2.60 -20.70
C ILE A 78 -1.55 4.03 -20.77
N LEU A 79 -0.46 4.34 -20.09
CA LEU A 79 0.15 5.68 -20.08
C LEU A 79 0.59 6.08 -21.50
N TYR A 80 1.20 5.15 -22.23
CA TYR A 80 1.66 5.41 -23.57
C TYR A 80 0.51 5.57 -24.57
N ALA A 81 -0.58 4.80 -24.44
CA ALA A 81 -1.77 4.97 -25.26
C ALA A 81 -2.41 6.34 -25.04
N THR A 82 -2.57 6.77 -23.80
CA THR A 82 -3.07 8.10 -23.46
C THR A 82 -2.17 9.20 -24.03
N TYR A 83 -0.86 9.05 -23.87
CA TYR A 83 0.12 9.98 -24.42
C TYR A 83 0.07 10.04 -25.97
N ALA A 84 -0.01 8.89 -26.64
CA ALA A 84 -0.09 8.81 -28.09
C ALA A 84 -1.36 9.49 -28.63
N LEU A 85 -2.49 9.31 -27.94
CA LEU A 85 -3.74 9.99 -28.25
C LEU A 85 -3.59 11.51 -28.14
N LEU A 86 -3.01 12.00 -27.05
CA LEU A 86 -2.75 13.43 -26.84
C LEU A 86 -1.81 13.99 -27.91
N LEU A 87 -0.78 13.23 -28.32
CA LEU A 87 0.13 13.62 -29.41
C LEU A 87 -0.62 13.77 -30.74
N VAL A 88 -1.53 12.86 -31.05
CA VAL A 88 -2.32 12.95 -32.27
C VAL A 88 -3.23 14.17 -32.22
N ILE A 89 -3.95 14.36 -31.13
CA ILE A 89 -4.87 15.50 -30.94
C ILE A 89 -4.10 16.82 -31.08
N THR A 90 -2.96 16.96 -30.40
CA THR A 90 -2.16 18.20 -30.45
C THR A 90 -1.48 18.43 -31.81
N TRP A 91 -1.24 17.37 -32.59
CA TRP A 91 -0.70 17.48 -33.94
C TRP A 91 -1.75 17.90 -34.98
N LEU A 92 -3.04 17.56 -34.82
CA LEU A 92 -4.09 17.81 -35.79
C LEU A 92 -4.13 19.26 -36.35
N PRO A 93 -3.96 20.33 -35.54
CA PRO A 93 -3.92 21.70 -36.05
C PRO A 93 -2.70 21.99 -36.93
N PHE A 94 -1.65 21.20 -36.82
CA PHE A 94 -0.38 21.41 -37.55
C PHE A 94 -0.19 20.41 -38.71
N ARG A 95 -1.16 19.53 -38.97
CA ARG A 95 -1.03 18.40 -39.94
C ARG A 95 -0.68 18.84 -41.35
N SER A 96 -1.10 20.02 -41.79
CA SER A 96 -0.78 20.59 -43.12
C SER A 96 0.63 21.20 -43.20
N ARG A 97 1.25 21.52 -42.05
CA ARG A 97 2.56 22.21 -41.97
C ARG A 97 3.69 21.29 -41.59
N MET A 98 3.40 20.19 -40.87
CA MET A 98 4.42 19.31 -40.29
C MET A 98 4.01 17.85 -40.33
N PRO A 99 4.84 16.94 -40.90
CA PRO A 99 4.62 15.49 -40.81
C PRO A 99 4.59 15.02 -39.34
N PHE A 100 3.68 14.09 -39.01
CA PHE A 100 3.53 13.56 -37.65
C PHE A 100 4.85 13.01 -37.06
N ALA A 101 5.63 12.28 -37.84
CA ALA A 101 6.90 11.73 -37.39
C ALA A 101 7.90 12.81 -36.90
N ARG A 102 7.89 14.00 -37.54
CA ARG A 102 8.73 15.13 -37.11
C ARG A 102 8.19 15.78 -35.85
N PHE A 103 6.88 15.98 -35.75
CA PHE A 103 6.20 16.52 -34.61
C PHE A 103 6.40 15.64 -33.36
N ALA A 104 6.15 14.33 -33.47
CA ALA A 104 6.15 13.40 -32.37
C ALA A 104 7.55 12.99 -31.84
N ARG A 105 8.61 13.24 -32.63
CA ARG A 105 9.95 12.73 -32.34
C ARG A 105 10.50 13.16 -30.97
N TRP A 106 10.51 14.44 -30.71
CA TRP A 106 11.02 14.99 -29.45
C TRP A 106 10.12 14.68 -28.25
N PRO A 107 8.80 14.93 -28.32
CA PRO A 107 7.90 14.56 -27.23
C PRO A 107 7.98 13.07 -26.87
N SER A 108 8.08 12.17 -27.85
CA SER A 108 8.22 10.72 -27.55
C SER A 108 9.53 10.37 -26.86
N ARG A 109 10.62 11.03 -27.18
CA ARG A 109 11.88 10.84 -26.45
C ARG A 109 11.78 11.33 -25.00
N VAL A 110 11.20 12.52 -24.81
CA VAL A 110 10.96 13.07 -23.46
C VAL A 110 10.08 12.12 -22.65
N PHE A 111 8.99 11.63 -23.24
CA PHE A 111 8.11 10.66 -22.57
C PHE A 111 8.87 9.39 -22.14
N LEU A 112 9.62 8.77 -23.04
CA LEU A 112 10.38 7.55 -22.74
C LEU A 112 11.42 7.76 -21.64
N TRP A 113 12.18 8.85 -21.69
CA TRP A 113 13.17 9.17 -20.65
C TRP A 113 12.51 9.53 -19.31
N SER A 114 11.38 10.26 -19.33
CA SER A 114 10.61 10.54 -18.12
C SER A 114 10.03 9.27 -17.49
N THR A 115 9.55 8.34 -18.32
CA THR A 115 9.05 7.05 -17.85
C THR A 115 10.17 6.20 -17.25
N LEU A 116 11.35 6.14 -17.91
CA LEU A 116 12.52 5.45 -17.35
C LEU A 116 12.98 6.10 -16.04
N PHE A 117 13.02 7.41 -15.98
CA PHE A 117 13.37 8.15 -14.77
C PHE A 117 12.36 7.85 -13.64
N ALA A 118 11.06 7.91 -13.93
CA ALA A 118 10.01 7.58 -12.97
C ALA A 118 10.11 6.14 -12.48
N PHE A 119 10.44 5.19 -13.37
CA PHE A 119 10.64 3.80 -13.00
C PHE A 119 11.83 3.63 -12.05
N VAL A 120 12.99 4.14 -12.43
CA VAL A 120 14.23 4.02 -11.63
C VAL A 120 14.09 4.71 -10.28
N THR A 121 13.58 5.94 -10.25
CA THR A 121 13.37 6.67 -9.00
C THR A 121 12.28 6.01 -8.14
N GLY A 122 11.25 5.45 -8.74
CA GLY A 122 10.21 4.72 -8.02
C GLY A 122 10.74 3.45 -7.35
N VAL A 123 11.59 2.68 -8.03
CA VAL A 123 12.28 1.52 -7.44
C VAL A 123 13.23 1.96 -6.32
N TRP A 124 14.00 3.01 -6.55
CA TRP A 124 14.88 3.59 -5.52
C TRP A 124 14.10 3.98 -4.27
N ASN A 125 13.03 4.75 -4.43
CA ASN A 125 12.19 5.20 -3.31
C ASN A 125 11.58 4.04 -2.52
N ALA A 126 11.21 2.94 -3.20
CA ALA A 126 10.65 1.77 -2.53
C ALA A 126 11.69 0.94 -1.76
N LEU A 127 12.94 0.90 -2.24
CA LEU A 127 13.95 -0.03 -1.72
C LEU A 127 14.96 0.62 -0.77
N VAL A 128 15.32 1.87 -0.98
CA VAL A 128 16.48 2.46 -0.28
C VAL A 128 16.10 3.26 0.95
N PRO A 129 15.30 4.34 0.89
CA PRO A 129 14.98 5.13 2.06
C PRO A 129 13.90 4.45 2.91
N LEU A 130 14.11 4.46 4.23
CA LEU A 130 13.10 4.15 5.22
C LEU A 130 12.89 5.41 6.06
N ARG A 131 11.70 6.00 5.93
CA ARG A 131 11.38 7.26 6.59
C ARG A 131 10.78 7.01 7.97
N ILE A 132 11.24 7.76 8.95
CA ILE A 132 10.65 7.82 10.27
C ILE A 132 9.84 9.12 10.34
N GLU A 133 8.55 8.98 10.62
CA GLU A 133 7.63 10.12 10.76
C GLU A 133 7.20 10.25 12.21
N HIS A 134 7.59 11.34 12.87
CA HIS A 134 7.17 11.65 14.24
C HIS A 134 5.87 12.46 14.23
N VAL A 135 4.85 11.92 14.88
CA VAL A 135 3.50 12.51 14.92
C VAL A 135 3.07 12.72 16.36
N PRO A 136 3.19 13.95 16.89
CA PRO A 136 2.65 14.25 18.20
C PRO A 136 1.13 14.28 18.14
N ILE A 137 0.47 13.56 19.05
CA ILE A 137 -0.99 13.56 19.20
C ILE A 137 -1.31 13.96 20.64
N VAL A 138 -2.08 15.05 20.75
CA VAL A 138 -2.57 15.54 22.03
C VAL A 138 -4.05 15.19 22.14
N ALA A 139 -4.42 14.37 23.14
CA ALA A 139 -5.80 13.98 23.38
C ALA A 139 -6.13 14.06 24.87
N ASN A 140 -7.38 14.39 25.18
CA ASN A 140 -7.82 14.49 26.58
C ASN A 140 -7.75 13.13 27.28
N GLY A 141 -7.13 13.11 28.48
CA GLY A 141 -6.97 11.88 29.26
C GLY A 141 -5.97 10.87 28.70
N ALA A 142 -5.21 11.25 27.68
CA ALA A 142 -4.19 10.38 27.12
C ALA A 142 -2.99 10.25 28.09
N PRO A 143 -2.43 9.06 28.29
CA PRO A 143 -1.14 8.91 28.98
C PRO A 143 0.01 9.39 28.08
N SER A 144 1.19 9.58 28.64
CA SER A 144 2.43 9.66 27.85
C SER A 144 2.73 8.25 27.32
N PHE A 145 2.61 8.06 26.01
CA PHE A 145 2.72 6.75 25.40
C PHE A 145 3.26 6.85 23.97
N ARG A 146 4.27 6.05 23.64
CA ARG A 146 4.88 6.05 22.32
C ARG A 146 4.57 4.79 21.55
N ILE A 147 4.12 4.93 20.32
CA ILE A 147 3.77 3.83 19.43
C ILE A 147 4.68 3.88 18.20
N ALA A 148 5.26 2.75 17.83
CA ALA A 148 5.81 2.57 16.49
C ALA A 148 4.76 1.84 15.63
N LEU A 149 4.20 2.56 14.66
CA LEU A 149 3.20 2.02 13.73
C LEU A 149 3.87 1.58 12.44
N ILE A 150 3.69 0.33 12.11
CA ILE A 150 4.10 -0.34 10.88
C ILE A 150 2.84 -0.81 10.16
N SER A 151 2.76 -0.66 8.85
CA SER A 151 1.62 -1.12 8.08
C SER A 151 2.06 -1.61 6.70
N ASP A 152 1.24 -2.44 6.09
CA ASP A 152 1.40 -2.81 4.68
C ASP A 152 2.82 -3.33 4.40
N LEU A 153 3.31 -4.25 5.22
CA LEU A 153 4.63 -4.88 5.03
C LEU A 153 4.67 -5.71 3.75
N HIS A 154 3.54 -6.31 3.38
CA HIS A 154 3.43 -7.23 2.26
C HIS A 154 4.61 -8.20 2.23
N THR A 155 4.82 -8.87 3.38
CA THR A 155 5.84 -9.91 3.46
C THR A 155 5.49 -10.98 2.45
N GLY A 156 6.28 -11.07 1.40
CA GLY A 156 6.00 -11.89 0.25
C GLY A 156 7.28 -12.32 -0.45
N LEU A 157 7.15 -12.68 -1.70
CA LEU A 157 8.24 -13.21 -2.49
C LEU A 157 9.38 -12.20 -2.70
N PHE A 158 9.05 -10.93 -2.92
CA PHE A 158 10.03 -9.87 -3.16
C PHE A 158 10.58 -9.23 -1.89
N SER A 159 9.97 -9.49 -0.73
CA SER A 159 10.45 -8.95 0.54
C SER A 159 11.76 -9.63 0.92
N ARG A 160 12.82 -8.87 1.09
CA ARG A 160 14.11 -9.36 1.56
C ARG A 160 14.12 -9.50 3.08
N GLN A 161 14.59 -10.62 3.61
CA GLN A 161 14.65 -10.89 5.06
C GLN A 161 15.37 -9.76 5.82
N TRP A 162 16.57 -9.38 5.37
CA TRP A 162 17.36 -8.32 6.01
C TRP A 162 16.62 -6.97 6.07
N ARG A 163 15.73 -6.71 5.08
CA ARG A 163 14.96 -5.46 5.03
C ARG A 163 13.84 -5.48 6.08
N LEU A 164 13.14 -6.59 6.24
CA LEU A 164 12.14 -6.75 7.28
C LEU A 164 12.78 -6.61 8.67
N GLU A 165 13.91 -7.27 8.88
CA GLU A 165 14.71 -7.14 10.12
C GLU A 165 15.11 -5.68 10.38
N LYS A 166 15.59 -4.97 9.36
CA LYS A 166 15.91 -3.54 9.47
C LYS A 166 14.70 -2.69 9.85
N ILE A 167 13.51 -3.00 9.31
CA ILE A 167 12.27 -2.29 9.65
C ILE A 167 11.97 -2.47 11.15
N PHE A 168 11.97 -3.69 11.66
CA PHE A 168 11.70 -3.96 13.08
C PHE A 168 12.77 -3.37 13.99
N ALA A 169 14.05 -3.50 13.64
CA ALA A 169 15.13 -2.91 14.40
C ALA A 169 15.05 -1.37 14.44
N THR A 170 14.69 -0.74 13.30
CA THR A 170 14.51 0.71 13.22
C THR A 170 13.32 1.18 14.07
N ALA A 171 12.20 0.44 14.06
CA ALA A 171 11.05 0.71 14.90
C ALA A 171 11.40 0.61 16.38
N ALA A 172 12.10 -0.44 16.80
CA ALA A 172 12.55 -0.64 18.19
C ALA A 172 13.53 0.45 18.65
N ALA A 173 14.41 0.92 17.77
CA ALA A 173 15.36 2.01 18.08
C ALA A 173 14.65 3.33 18.45
N GLN A 174 13.36 3.50 18.10
CA GLN A 174 12.56 4.65 18.51
C GLN A 174 12.07 4.55 19.96
N LYS A 175 12.40 3.46 20.66
CA LYS A 175 12.02 3.17 22.06
C LYS A 175 10.51 3.31 22.29
N PRO A 176 9.68 2.61 21.51
CA PRO A 176 8.23 2.64 21.68
C PRO A 176 7.80 1.78 22.89
N ASP A 177 6.65 2.11 23.48
CA ASP A 177 5.97 1.26 24.47
C ASP A 177 5.35 0.02 23.79
N VAL A 178 5.01 0.13 22.50
CA VAL A 178 4.43 -0.95 21.69
C VAL A 178 4.75 -0.75 20.21
N ILE A 179 4.95 -1.84 19.49
CA ILE A 179 4.97 -1.85 18.04
C ILE A 179 3.61 -2.38 17.56
N LEU A 180 2.93 -1.62 16.67
CA LEU A 180 1.64 -1.97 16.10
C LEU A 180 1.77 -2.27 14.61
N LEU A 181 1.23 -3.41 14.19
CA LEU A 181 1.13 -3.82 12.78
C LEU A 181 -0.31 -3.60 12.30
N ALA A 182 -0.51 -2.62 11.42
CA ALA A 182 -1.85 -2.21 10.97
C ALA A 182 -2.32 -2.97 9.72
N GLY A 183 -2.09 -4.28 9.64
CA GLY A 183 -2.57 -5.17 8.59
C GLY A 183 -1.73 -5.17 7.31
N ASP A 184 -2.11 -6.04 6.38
CA ASP A 184 -1.35 -6.40 5.18
C ASP A 184 0.12 -6.72 5.54
N ASN A 185 0.27 -7.56 6.58
CA ASN A 185 1.57 -7.97 7.11
C ASN A 185 2.26 -8.96 6.17
N ILE A 186 1.45 -9.79 5.50
CA ILE A 186 1.88 -10.71 4.46
C ILE A 186 1.09 -10.46 3.18
N ASP A 187 1.63 -10.92 2.04
CA ASP A 187 0.83 -11.12 0.83
C ASP A 187 -0.17 -12.29 1.02
N ASP A 188 -0.98 -12.58 0.03
CA ASP A 188 -2.12 -13.51 0.10
C ASP A 188 -1.78 -14.94 0.60
N ASP A 189 -0.50 -15.35 0.63
CA ASP A 189 -0.09 -16.71 0.92
C ASP A 189 0.45 -16.87 2.35
N PRO A 190 -0.19 -17.71 3.19
CA PRO A 190 0.21 -17.95 4.58
C PRO A 190 1.66 -18.42 4.79
N ILE A 191 2.29 -19.01 3.76
CA ILE A 191 3.70 -19.45 3.83
C ILE A 191 4.65 -18.32 4.23
N PHE A 192 4.31 -17.08 3.90
CA PHE A 192 5.14 -15.92 4.23
C PHE A 192 5.08 -15.51 5.70
N THR A 193 4.17 -16.09 6.48
CA THR A 193 4.09 -15.89 7.93
C THR A 193 5.40 -16.28 8.62
N ALA A 194 6.02 -17.39 8.22
CA ALA A 194 7.29 -17.83 8.78
C ALA A 194 8.41 -16.79 8.56
N LYS A 195 8.43 -16.15 7.39
CA LYS A 195 9.38 -15.09 7.04
C LYS A 195 9.15 -13.82 7.87
N LEU A 196 7.90 -13.44 8.07
CA LEU A 196 7.52 -12.33 8.94
C LEU A 196 7.99 -12.59 10.38
N LEU A 197 7.66 -13.77 10.93
CA LEU A 197 8.05 -14.15 12.29
C LEU A 197 9.57 -14.19 12.47
N ALA A 198 10.31 -14.70 11.48
CA ALA A 198 11.77 -14.70 11.52
C ALA A 198 12.32 -13.26 11.62
N ALA A 199 11.73 -12.31 10.91
CA ALA A 199 12.18 -10.91 10.95
C ALA A 199 11.94 -10.24 12.31
N THR A 200 10.95 -10.68 13.08
CA THR A 200 10.68 -10.11 14.42
C THR A 200 11.70 -10.55 15.49
N ARG A 201 12.55 -11.54 15.19
CA ARG A 201 13.54 -12.06 16.16
C ARG A 201 14.60 -11.03 16.57
N VAL A 202 14.77 -9.97 15.80
CA VAL A 202 15.68 -8.85 16.13
C VAL A 202 15.18 -7.98 17.29
N LEU A 203 13.91 -8.12 17.68
CA LEU A 203 13.31 -7.35 18.75
C LEU A 203 13.61 -7.98 20.13
N ASP A 204 13.69 -7.17 21.17
CA ASP A 204 13.69 -7.65 22.56
C ASP A 204 12.45 -8.54 22.78
N PRO A 205 12.59 -9.74 23.39
CA PRO A 205 11.44 -10.61 23.68
C PRO A 205 10.32 -9.93 24.50
N ARG A 206 10.63 -8.93 25.29
CA ARG A 206 9.67 -8.19 26.13
C ARG A 206 8.96 -7.05 25.39
N MET A 207 9.43 -6.66 24.19
CA MET A 207 8.79 -5.60 23.41
C MET A 207 7.39 -6.05 22.99
N PRO A 208 6.31 -5.37 23.41
CA PRO A 208 4.97 -5.68 22.96
C PRO A 208 4.84 -5.49 21.45
N LEU A 209 4.33 -6.51 20.75
CA LEU A 209 4.12 -6.52 19.32
C LEU A 209 2.70 -7.02 19.03
N LEU A 210 1.82 -6.11 18.65
CA LEU A 210 0.43 -6.40 18.35
C LEU A 210 0.14 -6.15 16.88
N GLY A 211 -0.79 -6.90 16.29
CA GLY A 211 -1.17 -6.71 14.90
C GLY A 211 -2.64 -6.99 14.64
N VAL A 212 -3.13 -6.45 13.53
CA VAL A 212 -4.44 -6.79 12.96
C VAL A 212 -4.22 -7.38 11.56
N LEU A 213 -5.27 -8.01 11.03
CA LEU A 213 -5.29 -8.49 9.65
C LEU A 213 -5.68 -7.35 8.70
N GLY A 214 -5.16 -7.38 7.49
CA GLY A 214 -5.59 -6.54 6.39
C GLY A 214 -6.36 -7.31 5.33
N ASN A 215 -6.64 -6.66 4.20
CA ASN A 215 -7.40 -7.28 3.13
C ASN A 215 -6.61 -8.36 2.39
N HIS A 216 -5.29 -8.31 2.36
CA HIS A 216 -4.47 -9.35 1.73
C HIS A 216 -4.53 -10.66 2.51
N GLU A 217 -4.48 -10.62 3.84
CA GLU A 217 -4.73 -11.82 4.63
C GLU A 217 -6.16 -12.37 4.39
N MET A 218 -7.16 -11.49 4.20
CA MET A 218 -8.56 -11.92 3.94
C MET A 218 -8.78 -12.48 2.53
N TYR A 219 -8.00 -12.07 1.53
CA TYR A 219 -8.11 -12.60 0.16
C TYR A 219 -7.56 -14.02 0.03
N GLY A 220 -6.56 -14.36 0.84
CA GLY A 220 -5.94 -15.67 0.89
C GLY A 220 -6.67 -16.65 1.80
N GLN A 221 -5.97 -17.15 2.78
CA GLN A 221 -6.44 -18.13 3.77
C GLN A 221 -6.37 -17.55 5.19
N PRO A 222 -7.31 -16.67 5.59
CA PRO A 222 -7.20 -15.93 6.85
C PRO A 222 -7.12 -16.83 8.08
N ASN A 223 -7.83 -17.96 8.09
CA ASN A 223 -7.77 -18.89 9.23
C ASN A 223 -6.37 -19.50 9.38
N GLU A 224 -5.71 -19.89 8.29
CA GLU A 224 -4.34 -20.42 8.32
C GLU A 224 -3.34 -19.37 8.79
N VAL A 225 -3.49 -18.11 8.36
CA VAL A 225 -2.68 -16.98 8.86
C VAL A 225 -2.89 -16.79 10.36
N ILE A 226 -4.15 -16.80 10.82
CA ILE A 226 -4.49 -16.69 12.24
C ILE A 226 -3.85 -17.83 13.04
N ASP A 227 -3.94 -19.07 12.55
CA ASP A 227 -3.38 -20.23 13.22
C ASP A 227 -1.85 -20.20 13.27
N HIS A 228 -1.18 -19.76 12.21
CA HIS A 228 0.28 -19.57 12.19
C HIS A 228 0.75 -18.45 13.16
N LEU A 229 -0.07 -17.40 13.36
CA LEU A 229 0.26 -16.31 14.27
C LEU A 229 -0.15 -16.60 15.71
N ARG A 230 -1.11 -17.50 15.91
CA ARG A 230 -1.58 -17.88 17.26
C ARG A 230 -0.44 -18.51 18.07
N GLY A 231 -0.20 -17.98 19.27
CA GLY A 231 0.91 -18.40 20.10
C GLY A 231 2.29 -17.92 19.64
N SER A 232 2.35 -17.16 18.55
CA SER A 232 3.58 -16.53 18.12
C SER A 232 3.89 -15.27 18.96
N ARG A 233 5.01 -14.64 18.68
CA ARG A 233 5.38 -13.35 19.25
C ARG A 233 4.42 -12.21 18.88
N ILE A 234 3.77 -12.26 17.71
CA ILE A 234 2.81 -11.26 17.28
C ILE A 234 1.46 -11.59 17.91
N ARG A 235 1.05 -10.78 18.89
CA ARG A 235 -0.31 -10.89 19.43
C ARG A 235 -1.29 -10.33 18.42
N LEU A 236 -1.92 -11.22 17.66
CA LEU A 236 -2.93 -10.87 16.68
C LEU A 236 -4.25 -10.53 17.37
N LEU A 237 -4.83 -9.38 17.02
CA LEU A 237 -6.11 -8.90 17.51
C LEU A 237 -7.16 -9.03 16.39
N VAL A 238 -8.11 -9.94 16.56
CA VAL A 238 -9.21 -10.17 15.61
C VAL A 238 -10.53 -9.84 16.33
N ASN A 239 -10.97 -8.60 16.27
CA ASN A 239 -12.06 -8.04 17.07
C ASN A 239 -11.81 -8.23 18.58
N GLU A 240 -10.58 -8.04 18.99
CA GLU A 240 -10.13 -8.20 20.35
C GLU A 240 -9.34 -6.98 20.81
N GLY A 241 -9.24 -6.80 22.12
CA GLY A 241 -8.44 -5.73 22.70
C GLY A 241 -7.30 -6.24 23.58
N ALA A 242 -6.31 -5.38 23.76
CA ALA A 242 -5.19 -5.62 24.66
C ALA A 242 -4.84 -4.37 25.46
N SER A 243 -4.54 -4.54 26.73
CA SER A 243 -4.04 -3.46 27.59
C SER A 243 -2.52 -3.43 27.61
N ILE A 244 -1.93 -2.26 27.36
CA ILE A 244 -0.47 -2.00 27.45
C ILE A 244 -0.30 -0.67 28.20
N ASN A 245 0.31 -0.70 29.37
CA ASN A 245 0.67 0.51 30.14
C ASN A 245 -0.48 1.53 30.27
N GLY A 246 -1.71 1.08 30.55
CA GLY A 246 -2.88 1.95 30.71
C GLY A 246 -3.55 2.39 29.40
N VAL A 247 -3.07 1.91 28.25
CA VAL A 247 -3.69 2.10 26.93
C VAL A 247 -4.39 0.81 26.50
N TRP A 248 -5.61 0.93 25.99
CA TRP A 248 -6.37 -0.17 25.39
C TRP A 248 -6.23 -0.12 23.87
N ILE A 249 -5.60 -1.10 23.27
CA ILE A 249 -5.50 -1.26 21.82
C ILE A 249 -6.65 -2.15 21.36
N ALA A 250 -7.66 -1.56 20.73
CA ALA A 250 -8.82 -2.25 20.16
C ALA A 250 -8.51 -2.63 18.70
N GLY A 251 -8.17 -3.89 18.45
CA GLY A 251 -7.87 -4.40 17.11
C GLY A 251 -9.15 -4.84 16.40
N ILE A 252 -9.47 -4.19 15.28
CA ILE A 252 -10.64 -4.47 14.47
C ILE A 252 -10.23 -5.31 13.25
N SER A 253 -10.99 -6.38 12.98
CA SER A 253 -10.83 -7.21 11.79
C SER A 253 -11.11 -6.43 10.51
N ASP A 254 -10.58 -6.90 9.36
CA ASP A 254 -10.67 -6.14 8.12
C ASP A 254 -12.06 -6.23 7.46
N PHE A 255 -12.41 -5.16 6.75
CA PHE A 255 -13.69 -5.03 6.03
C PHE A 255 -13.79 -5.92 4.78
N ALA A 256 -12.70 -6.55 4.34
CA ALA A 256 -12.68 -7.53 3.26
C ALA A 256 -13.06 -8.95 3.74
N ALA A 257 -13.34 -9.13 5.03
CA ALA A 257 -13.76 -10.41 5.60
C ALA A 257 -15.00 -10.97 4.89
N ARG A 258 -14.91 -12.25 4.52
CA ARG A 258 -15.99 -12.94 3.77
C ARG A 258 -16.87 -13.83 4.66
N THR A 259 -16.53 -13.96 5.93
CA THR A 259 -17.28 -14.77 6.88
C THR A 259 -17.75 -13.93 8.05
N PRO A 260 -18.95 -14.18 8.62
CA PRO A 260 -19.46 -13.42 9.77
C PRO A 260 -18.51 -13.45 10.98
N LYS A 261 -17.79 -14.56 11.19
CA LYS A 261 -16.85 -14.72 12.30
C LYS A 261 -15.68 -13.73 12.24
N LEU A 262 -15.26 -13.33 11.04
CA LEU A 262 -14.15 -12.39 10.80
C LEU A 262 -14.65 -10.99 10.42
N ALA A 263 -15.96 -10.77 10.35
CA ALA A 263 -16.51 -9.43 10.07
C ALA A 263 -16.07 -8.43 11.14
N PRO A 264 -15.83 -7.14 10.78
CA PRO A 264 -15.45 -6.12 11.75
C PRO A 264 -16.47 -5.95 12.89
N ASP A 265 -16.00 -6.07 14.11
CA ASP A 265 -16.82 -5.87 15.33
C ASP A 265 -16.09 -4.95 16.32
N PRO A 266 -16.29 -3.63 16.22
CA PRO A 266 -15.68 -2.66 17.14
C PRO A 266 -16.10 -2.84 18.59
N ASP A 267 -17.32 -3.31 18.84
CA ASP A 267 -17.84 -3.49 20.20
C ASP A 267 -17.17 -4.69 20.87
N ALA A 268 -16.91 -5.75 20.12
CA ALA A 268 -16.09 -6.86 20.60
C ALA A 268 -14.66 -6.42 20.92
N ALA A 269 -14.05 -5.63 20.05
CA ALA A 269 -12.68 -5.12 20.25
C ALA A 269 -12.57 -4.21 21.49
N LEU A 270 -13.65 -3.58 21.90
CA LEU A 270 -13.70 -2.70 23.08
C LEU A 270 -14.10 -3.43 24.37
N ARG A 271 -14.54 -4.69 24.31
CA ARG A 271 -14.92 -5.47 25.51
C ARG A 271 -13.73 -5.66 26.45
N GLY A 272 -13.96 -5.49 27.73
CA GLY A 272 -12.93 -5.63 28.76
C GLY A 272 -12.11 -4.37 29.00
N ARG A 273 -12.33 -3.29 28.26
CA ARG A 273 -11.73 -1.99 28.56
C ARG A 273 -12.29 -1.46 29.90
N SER A 274 -11.41 -1.22 30.87
CA SER A 274 -11.77 -0.69 32.18
C SER A 274 -10.97 0.59 32.47
N GLY A 275 -11.49 1.73 31.99
CA GLY A 275 -10.87 3.04 32.24
C GLY A 275 -9.62 3.38 31.42
N GLN A 276 -9.04 2.43 30.67
CA GLN A 276 -7.87 2.69 29.83
C GLN A 276 -8.20 3.62 28.67
N PHE A 277 -7.18 4.38 28.23
CA PHE A 277 -7.27 5.22 27.04
C PHE A 277 -7.37 4.36 25.77
N PRO A 278 -8.44 4.49 24.96
CA PRO A 278 -8.67 3.61 23.82
C PRO A 278 -7.95 4.11 22.56
N ILE A 279 -7.33 3.16 21.85
CA ILE A 279 -6.79 3.35 20.51
C ILE A 279 -7.40 2.27 19.62
N VAL A 280 -7.97 2.66 18.49
CA VAL A 280 -8.44 1.73 17.47
C VAL A 280 -7.26 1.41 16.54
N LEU A 281 -6.95 0.14 16.39
CA LEU A 281 -6.04 -0.38 15.38
C LEU A 281 -6.86 -1.12 14.34
N ALA A 282 -6.84 -0.67 13.10
CA ALA A 282 -7.54 -1.29 11.99
C ALA A 282 -6.72 -1.14 10.71
N HIS A 283 -6.92 -2.00 9.73
CA HIS A 283 -6.20 -1.86 8.48
C HIS A 283 -6.77 -0.72 7.63
N GLN A 284 -8.08 -0.74 7.38
CA GLN A 284 -8.73 0.24 6.51
C GLN A 284 -9.19 1.50 7.24
N PRO A 285 -8.98 2.68 6.68
CA PRO A 285 -9.46 3.96 7.26
C PRO A 285 -10.98 4.05 7.47
N LYS A 286 -11.76 3.14 6.88
CA LYS A 286 -13.21 3.04 7.10
C LYS A 286 -13.59 2.88 8.57
N ALA A 287 -12.72 2.27 9.39
CA ALA A 287 -12.90 2.11 10.82
C ALA A 287 -13.05 3.45 11.55
N PHE A 288 -12.54 4.55 10.99
CA PHE A 288 -12.63 5.87 11.61
C PHE A 288 -14.05 6.38 11.76
N ALA A 289 -14.95 6.06 10.83
CA ALA A 289 -16.37 6.43 10.95
C ALA A 289 -17.02 5.81 12.20
N GLU A 290 -16.71 4.54 12.47
CA GLU A 290 -17.20 3.84 13.66
C GLU A 290 -16.53 4.35 14.95
N ALA A 291 -15.26 4.73 14.86
CA ALA A 291 -14.55 5.35 15.99
C ALA A 291 -15.15 6.71 16.37
N ILE A 292 -15.47 7.55 15.37
CA ILE A 292 -16.13 8.86 15.61
C ILE A 292 -17.49 8.67 16.29
N LYS A 293 -18.34 7.76 15.82
CA LYS A 293 -19.66 7.46 16.42
C LYS A 293 -19.56 7.07 17.90
N ARG A 294 -18.47 6.42 18.29
CA ARG A 294 -18.21 5.97 19.67
C ARG A 294 -17.37 6.97 20.48
N GLY A 295 -17.06 8.14 19.93
CA GLY A 295 -16.24 9.15 20.61
C GLY A 295 -14.80 8.69 20.90
N LEU A 296 -14.25 7.76 20.11
CA LEU A 296 -12.91 7.23 20.33
C LEU A 296 -11.85 8.23 19.84
N PRO A 297 -10.81 8.50 20.66
CA PRO A 297 -9.91 9.62 20.42
C PRO A 297 -8.88 9.38 19.33
N LEU A 298 -8.46 8.12 19.07
CA LEU A 298 -7.40 7.80 18.12
C LEU A 298 -7.68 6.53 17.35
N THR A 299 -7.50 6.60 16.03
CA THR A 299 -7.56 5.47 15.10
C THR A 299 -6.25 5.44 14.31
N LEU A 300 -5.64 4.27 14.19
CA LEU A 300 -4.40 4.00 13.46
C LEU A 300 -4.66 2.99 12.35
N CYS A 301 -4.31 3.36 11.12
CA CYS A 301 -4.60 2.56 9.91
C CYS A 301 -3.44 2.58 8.91
N GLY A 302 -3.55 1.72 7.89
CA GLY A 302 -2.71 1.68 6.69
C GLY A 302 -3.54 1.65 5.40
N HIS A 303 -3.37 0.58 4.59
CA HIS A 303 -4.16 0.20 3.43
C HIS A 303 -3.92 1.00 2.15
N SER A 304 -3.72 2.29 2.23
CA SER A 304 -3.69 3.17 1.05
C SER A 304 -2.34 3.18 0.32
N HIS A 305 -1.26 2.76 0.98
CA HIS A 305 0.13 2.95 0.54
C HIS A 305 0.48 4.40 0.15
N GLY A 306 -0.33 5.39 0.55
CA GLY A 306 -0.26 6.73 -0.02
C GLY A 306 -0.44 6.71 -1.55
N GLY A 307 -1.08 5.65 -2.11
CA GLY A 307 -1.29 5.41 -3.54
C GLY A 307 -0.06 4.95 -4.29
N GLN A 308 1.06 4.68 -3.64
CA GLN A 308 2.39 4.42 -4.25
C GLN A 308 2.83 5.48 -5.28
N PHE A 309 1.98 6.44 -5.58
CA PHE A 309 2.22 7.61 -6.41
C PHE A 309 1.64 8.85 -5.72
N ALA A 310 2.53 9.68 -5.16
CA ALA A 310 2.10 10.83 -4.37
C ALA A 310 3.09 12.00 -4.37
N LEU A 311 2.53 13.17 -4.09
CA LEU A 311 3.25 14.40 -3.76
C LEU A 311 2.86 14.77 -2.31
N ARG A 312 3.56 14.19 -1.34
CA ARG A 312 3.23 14.31 0.09
C ARG A 312 3.15 15.77 0.58
N PRO A 313 4.06 16.68 0.18
CA PRO A 313 3.95 18.09 0.60
C PRO A 313 2.63 18.75 0.20
N LEU A 314 2.03 18.31 -0.91
CA LEU A 314 0.73 18.77 -1.39
C LEU A 314 -0.45 17.93 -0.86
N ARG A 315 -0.19 16.90 -0.03
CA ARG A 315 -1.18 15.92 0.43
C ARG A 315 -1.98 15.29 -0.73
N TRP A 316 -1.37 15.19 -1.90
CA TRP A 316 -1.96 14.61 -3.09
C TRP A 316 -1.41 13.20 -3.34
N SER A 317 -2.28 12.27 -3.69
CA SER A 317 -1.90 10.93 -4.14
C SER A 317 -2.94 10.36 -5.09
N LEU A 318 -2.53 9.34 -5.86
CA LEU A 318 -3.46 8.60 -6.71
C LEU A 318 -4.59 7.96 -5.88
N ALA A 319 -4.28 7.40 -4.70
CA ALA A 319 -5.29 6.86 -3.79
C ALA A 319 -6.30 7.92 -3.32
N GLY A 320 -5.87 9.18 -3.17
CA GLY A 320 -6.73 10.28 -2.74
C GLY A 320 -7.82 10.66 -3.74
N MET A 321 -7.75 10.16 -4.98
CA MET A 321 -8.84 10.31 -5.96
C MET A 321 -10.04 9.41 -5.64
N PHE A 322 -9.82 8.34 -4.85
CA PHE A 322 -10.82 7.31 -4.55
C PHE A 322 -11.09 7.16 -3.06
N LEU A 323 -10.13 7.55 -2.20
CA LEU A 323 -10.20 7.39 -0.76
C LEU A 323 -10.19 8.74 -0.06
N PRO A 324 -11.17 9.02 0.82
CA PRO A 324 -11.22 10.30 1.55
C PRO A 324 -10.07 10.45 2.56
N TYR A 325 -9.53 9.33 3.06
CA TYR A 325 -8.40 9.27 3.97
C TYR A 325 -7.32 8.36 3.37
N HIS A 326 -6.20 8.94 2.96
CA HIS A 326 -5.19 8.21 2.19
C HIS A 326 -3.76 8.39 2.67
N MET A 327 -3.44 9.39 3.52
CA MET A 327 -2.11 9.57 4.13
C MET A 327 -2.08 10.57 5.26
N GLY A 328 -1.31 10.27 6.31
CA GLY A 328 -1.00 11.19 7.40
C GLY A 328 -2.16 11.42 8.37
N LEU A 329 -2.10 12.52 9.10
CA LEU A 329 -3.01 12.85 10.20
C LEU A 329 -4.27 13.58 9.71
N TYR A 330 -5.42 13.10 10.17
CA TYR A 330 -6.74 13.74 10.04
C TYR A 330 -7.35 13.94 11.41
N ARG A 331 -8.23 14.96 11.52
CA ARG A 331 -8.98 15.26 12.75
C ARG A 331 -10.45 15.50 12.42
N ARG A 332 -11.34 14.93 13.24
CA ARG A 332 -12.78 15.16 13.20
C ARG A 332 -13.29 15.32 14.65
N GLY A 333 -13.57 16.56 15.03
CA GLY A 333 -13.87 16.88 16.42
C GLY A 333 -12.69 16.55 17.35
N ALA A 334 -12.96 15.73 18.36
CA ALA A 334 -11.95 15.21 19.29
C ALA A 334 -11.23 13.94 18.80
N SER A 335 -11.69 13.33 17.71
CA SER A 335 -11.15 12.09 17.16
C SER A 335 -10.04 12.36 16.13
N HIS A 336 -8.95 11.62 16.23
CA HIS A 336 -7.82 11.64 15.31
C HIS A 336 -7.77 10.32 14.54
N LEU A 337 -7.40 10.42 13.26
CA LEU A 337 -7.04 9.28 12.41
C LEU A 337 -5.63 9.51 11.87
N TYR A 338 -4.76 8.51 12.00
CA TYR A 338 -3.52 8.49 11.27
C TYR A 338 -3.53 7.34 10.25
N VAL A 339 -3.24 7.67 9.00
CA VAL A 339 -3.10 6.70 7.92
C VAL A 339 -1.63 6.61 7.54
N ASN A 340 -0.98 5.50 7.91
CA ASN A 340 0.38 5.19 7.53
C ASN A 340 0.45 4.91 6.02
N THR A 341 1.48 5.40 5.36
CA THR A 341 1.65 5.23 3.90
C THR A 341 2.31 3.90 3.50
N GLY A 342 2.36 2.96 4.43
CA GLY A 342 2.94 1.64 4.24
C GLY A 342 4.46 1.60 4.42
N THR A 343 4.93 0.56 5.10
CA THR A 343 6.34 0.31 5.38
C THR A 343 6.97 -0.63 4.34
N GLY A 344 6.14 -1.44 3.68
CA GLY A 344 6.47 -2.25 2.52
C GLY A 344 6.04 -1.61 1.20
N TYR A 345 5.69 -2.43 0.25
CA TYR A 345 5.13 -2.05 -1.06
C TYR A 345 4.18 -3.15 -1.54
N TRP A 346 3.14 -2.73 -2.22
CA TRP A 346 2.19 -3.67 -2.80
C TRP A 346 2.64 -4.09 -4.21
N LEU A 347 2.49 -5.35 -4.54
CA LEU A 347 2.73 -6.01 -5.82
C LEU A 347 4.21 -6.00 -6.26
N PHE A 348 4.84 -4.84 -6.32
CA PHE A 348 6.16 -4.64 -6.90
C PHE A 348 6.85 -3.44 -6.24
N PRO A 349 8.17 -3.50 -5.99
CA PRO A 349 8.90 -2.45 -5.26
C PRO A 349 9.01 -1.16 -6.07
N TRP A 350 7.93 -0.38 -6.06
CA TRP A 350 7.87 0.88 -6.78
C TRP A 350 7.00 1.90 -6.03
N ARG A 351 7.58 3.07 -5.76
CA ARG A 351 6.92 4.20 -5.13
C ARG A 351 7.41 5.48 -5.79
N PHE A 352 6.55 6.15 -6.55
CA PHE A 352 6.96 7.33 -7.31
C PHE A 352 6.37 8.61 -6.74
N GLY A 353 7.22 9.65 -6.62
CA GLY A 353 6.83 10.97 -6.15
C GLY A 353 7.74 11.53 -5.06
N ILE A 354 7.24 12.51 -4.34
CA ILE A 354 7.99 13.23 -3.30
C ILE A 354 7.47 12.84 -1.92
N GLY A 355 8.38 12.39 -1.04
CA GLY A 355 8.06 12.03 0.35
C GLY A 355 7.24 10.74 0.49
N ILE A 356 7.32 9.82 -0.48
CA ILE A 356 6.53 8.59 -0.57
C ILE A 356 7.31 7.33 -0.19
N SER A 357 8.52 7.47 0.33
CA SER A 357 9.31 6.33 0.82
C SER A 357 8.55 5.53 1.88
N PRO A 358 8.85 4.22 2.04
CA PRO A 358 8.33 3.40 3.11
C PRO A 358 8.45 4.09 4.46
N GLU A 359 7.39 4.00 5.26
CA GLU A 359 7.21 4.80 6.48
C GLU A 359 7.09 3.92 7.72
N ILE A 360 7.87 4.25 8.75
CA ILE A 360 7.57 3.88 10.14
C ILE A 360 7.04 5.15 10.81
N THR A 361 5.84 5.10 11.39
CA THR A 361 5.29 6.25 12.11
C THR A 361 5.53 6.10 13.61
N VAL A 362 6.08 7.12 14.22
CA VAL A 362 6.22 7.21 15.67
C VAL A 362 5.14 8.16 16.20
N ILE A 363 4.14 7.61 16.87
CA ILE A 363 3.09 8.40 17.51
C ILE A 363 3.53 8.71 18.93
N ASP A 364 3.71 9.99 19.23
CA ASP A 364 3.97 10.49 20.59
C ASP A 364 2.64 11.00 21.18
N LEU A 365 1.96 10.14 21.92
CA LEU A 365 0.69 10.46 22.57
C LEU A 365 0.93 11.18 23.89
N ARG A 366 0.18 12.26 24.13
CA ARG A 366 0.27 13.07 25.33
C ARG A 366 -1.09 13.60 25.75
N SER A 367 -1.29 13.85 27.05
CA SER A 367 -2.48 14.55 27.54
C SER A 367 -2.49 16.01 27.07
N SER A 368 -3.68 16.50 26.73
CA SER A 368 -3.89 17.95 26.76
C SER A 368 -3.64 18.43 28.19
N ALA A 369 -2.71 19.35 28.40
CA ALA A 369 -2.60 20.00 29.70
C ALA A 369 -4.01 20.51 30.07
N LYS A 370 -4.54 20.14 31.24
CA LYS A 370 -5.63 20.90 31.85
C LYS A 370 -5.10 22.33 31.92
N SER A 371 -5.76 23.30 31.27
CA SER A 371 -5.56 24.69 31.61
C SER A 371 -5.73 24.76 33.14
N ALA A 372 -4.63 25.00 33.84
CA ALA A 372 -4.71 25.29 35.26
C ALA A 372 -5.71 26.45 35.37
N ASP A 373 -6.85 26.18 35.99
CA ASP A 373 -7.78 27.21 36.41
C ASP A 373 -6.96 28.31 37.08
N ARG A 374 -6.79 29.41 36.38
CA ARG A 374 -6.44 30.68 37.01
C ARG A 374 -7.74 31.23 37.59
N SER A 375 -8.09 30.72 38.79
CA SER A 375 -9.00 31.41 39.67
C SER A 375 -8.31 32.64 40.27
#